data_8477619352990cf0dcb090a3d3aaa6a4
#
_entry.id   8477619352990cf0dcb090a3d3aaa6a4
#
_cell.length_a   1.000
_cell.length_b   1.000
_cell.length_c   1.000
_cell.angle_alpha   90.00
_cell.angle_beta   90.00
_cell.angle_gamma   90.00
#
_symmetry.space_group_name_H-M   'P 1'
#
loop_
_entity.id
_entity.type
_entity.pdbx_description
1 polymer ?
#
loop_
_entity_poly.entity_id
_entity_poly.type
_entity_poly.pdbx_seq_one_letter_code
_entity_poly.pdbx_strand_id
1 'polypeptide(L)'
;PLYSSAASDVYKRQTKAYEADKVSIFGGIVATNRTVTKEAAELMKPIFLEIIMAPKFDEGALEVLCTKKNLRLLEVDMEQGAVDPKQYVSVNGGLLVQDLDVETKSVTADMCVTAAKPAAEQMDDMNFGWHIVKHVKSNAIVVVKDGRTLGVGAGQMNRIGSAEIALKQAHAAGVTEGLVLASDGFFPFDD
;
A
#
# COMPACT_ATOMS: atom_id res chain seq x y z
N PRO A 1 3.84 2.74 5.99
CA PRO A 1 3.85 3.64 6.61
C PRO A 1 3.71 4.90 6.78
N LEU A 2 3.70 5.66 6.91
CA LEU A 2 4.26 6.40 6.54
C LEU A 2 3.76 7.54 6.69
N TYR A 3 3.10 7.97 7.08
CA TYR A 3 2.79 9.07 6.82
C TYR A 3 2.13 9.69 7.71
N SER A 4 2.72 9.94 8.33
CA SER A 4 3.12 11.03 8.73
C SER A 4 2.21 11.88 9.34
N SER A 5 2.58 12.79 9.66
CA SER A 5 2.12 13.90 10.33
C SER A 5 1.20 13.52 11.37
N ALA A 6 1.66 13.66 12.47
CA ALA A 6 0.91 13.62 13.67
C ALA A 6 0.14 12.35 13.84
N ALA A 7 0.68 11.67 14.63
CA ALA A 7 0.30 10.48 15.32
C ALA A 7 -1.15 10.33 15.71
N SER A 8 -2.00 11.18 15.40
CA SER A 8 -3.31 11.15 16.01
C SER A 8 -4.30 10.22 15.40
N ASP A 9 -3.94 9.48 14.31
CA ASP A 9 -5.05 8.86 13.69
C ASP A 9 -4.76 7.57 12.94
N VAL A 10 -4.38 6.52 13.68
CA VAL A 10 -4.53 5.12 13.23
C VAL A 10 -5.96 4.92 12.70
N TYR A 11 -6.94 5.41 13.41
CA TYR A 11 -8.34 5.44 13.01
C TYR A 11 -8.58 6.10 11.64
N LYS A 12 -8.10 7.32 11.41
CA LYS A 12 -8.31 8.02 10.13
C LYS A 12 -7.59 7.33 8.98
N ARG A 13 -6.44 6.74 9.23
CA ARG A 13 -5.71 5.99 8.21
C ARG A 13 -6.39 4.71 7.84
N GLN A 14 -6.92 3.98 8.81
CA GLN A 14 -7.71 2.79 8.54
C GLN A 14 -8.97 3.12 7.76
N THR A 15 -9.65 4.20 8.09
CA THR A 15 -10.80 4.68 7.32
C THR A 15 -10.40 4.98 5.88
N LYS A 16 -9.31 5.72 5.66
CA LYS A 16 -8.80 6.01 4.32
C LYS A 16 -8.40 4.74 3.55
N ALA A 17 -7.73 3.80 4.20
CA ALA A 17 -7.35 2.53 3.58
C ALA A 17 -8.58 1.69 3.20
N TYR A 18 -9.57 1.63 4.08
CA TYR A 18 -10.84 0.95 3.80
C TYR A 18 -11.61 1.62 2.66
N GLU A 19 -11.63 2.95 2.63
CA GLU A 19 -12.32 3.70 1.58
C GLU A 19 -11.63 3.63 0.22
N ALA A 20 -10.37 3.21 0.17
CA ALA A 20 -9.66 3.01 -1.08
C ALA A 20 -10.28 1.88 -1.93
N ASP A 21 -10.71 0.79 -1.27
CA ASP A 21 -11.42 -0.31 -1.94
C ASP A 21 -12.30 -1.09 -0.95
N LYS A 22 -13.55 -0.68 -0.85
CA LYS A 22 -14.54 -1.32 0.03
C LYS A 22 -15.02 -2.69 -0.44
N VAL A 23 -14.79 -3.00 -1.69
CA VAL A 23 -15.29 -4.24 -2.31
C VAL A 23 -14.28 -5.35 -2.16
N SER A 24 -13.02 -5.11 -2.52
CA SER A 24 -11.98 -6.14 -2.52
C SER A 24 -11.46 -6.48 -1.12
N ILE A 25 -11.78 -5.65 -0.10
CA ILE A 25 -11.41 -5.90 1.29
C ILE A 25 -12.13 -7.12 1.91
N PHE A 26 -13.21 -7.60 1.30
CA PHE A 26 -13.93 -8.78 1.78
C PHE A 26 -13.02 -10.02 1.80
N GLY A 27 -12.85 -10.64 2.95
CA GLY A 27 -11.88 -11.73 3.16
C GLY A 27 -10.43 -11.26 3.19
N GLY A 28 -10.21 -9.97 3.39
CA GLY A 28 -8.89 -9.35 3.33
C GLY A 28 -8.01 -9.62 4.55
N ILE A 29 -6.76 -9.27 4.38
CA ILE A 29 -5.73 -9.24 5.44
C ILE A 29 -5.36 -7.79 5.68
N VAL A 30 -5.43 -7.35 6.92
CA VAL A 30 -5.03 -6.00 7.33
C VAL A 30 -3.70 -6.06 8.05
N ALA A 31 -2.76 -5.25 7.64
CA ALA A 31 -1.50 -5.06 8.35
C ALA A 31 -1.37 -3.60 8.82
N THR A 32 -0.98 -3.42 10.08
CA THR A 32 -0.72 -2.11 10.66
C THR A 32 0.71 -2.04 11.18
N ASN A 33 1.32 -0.88 11.14
CA ASN A 33 2.64 -0.63 11.71
C ASN A 33 2.60 0.07 13.07
N ARG A 34 1.44 0.07 13.71
CA ARG A 34 1.18 0.63 15.05
C ARG A 34 0.27 -0.32 15.82
N THR A 35 0.23 -0.14 17.12
CA THR A 35 -0.72 -0.83 17.99
C THR A 35 -2.15 -0.63 17.51
N VAL A 36 -2.90 -1.70 17.37
CA VAL A 36 -4.34 -1.66 17.10
C VAL A 36 -5.06 -1.28 18.38
N THR A 37 -5.78 -0.15 18.36
CA THR A 37 -6.58 0.32 19.48
C THR A 37 -8.00 -0.20 19.42
N LYS A 38 -8.74 -0.05 20.52
CA LYS A 38 -10.17 -0.41 20.59
C LYS A 38 -11.00 0.25 19.49
N GLU A 39 -10.79 1.55 19.25
CA GLU A 39 -11.51 2.31 18.23
C GLU A 39 -11.23 1.76 16.83
N ALA A 40 -9.97 1.41 16.57
CA ALA A 40 -9.56 0.79 15.34
C ALA A 40 -10.18 -0.60 15.15
N ALA A 41 -10.23 -1.37 16.21
CA ALA A 41 -10.85 -2.69 16.22
C ALA A 41 -12.37 -2.63 15.97
N GLU A 42 -13.06 -1.64 16.52
CA GLU A 42 -14.49 -1.42 16.30
C GLU A 42 -14.82 -1.12 14.84
N LEU A 43 -13.93 -0.40 14.13
CA LEU A 43 -14.08 -0.18 12.68
C LEU A 43 -13.87 -1.45 11.86
N MET A 44 -12.93 -2.29 12.27
CA MET A 44 -12.62 -3.53 11.55
C MET A 44 -13.64 -4.64 11.83
N LYS A 45 -14.30 -4.60 12.99
CA LYS A 45 -15.26 -5.64 13.42
C LYS A 45 -16.37 -5.93 12.42
N PRO A 46 -17.04 -4.94 11.78
CA PRO A 46 -18.12 -5.22 10.84
C PRO A 46 -17.62 -5.81 9.52
N ILE A 47 -16.33 -5.68 9.21
CA ILE A 47 -15.74 -6.17 7.96
C ILE A 47 -15.43 -7.66 8.10
N PHE A 48 -15.69 -8.45 7.07
CA PHE A 48 -15.19 -9.81 7.01
C PHE A 48 -13.69 -9.77 6.67
N LEU A 49 -12.87 -10.03 7.69
CA LEU A 49 -11.42 -10.13 7.58
C LEU A 49 -10.98 -11.52 8.04
N GLU A 50 -9.92 -12.03 7.44
CA GLU A 50 -9.33 -13.31 7.82
C GLU A 50 -8.17 -13.16 8.80
N ILE A 51 -7.34 -12.13 8.62
CA ILE A 51 -6.15 -11.90 9.44
C ILE A 51 -6.02 -10.40 9.71
N ILE A 52 -5.61 -10.05 10.92
CA ILE A 52 -5.10 -8.73 11.27
C ILE A 52 -3.70 -8.91 11.84
N MET A 53 -2.73 -8.20 11.28
CA MET A 53 -1.32 -8.20 11.69
C MET A 53 -0.96 -6.83 12.26
N ALA A 54 -0.32 -6.81 13.41
CA ALA A 54 0.10 -5.59 14.07
C ALA A 54 1.32 -5.84 14.98
N PRO A 55 2.10 -4.80 15.33
CA PRO A 55 3.13 -4.97 16.36
C PRO A 55 2.51 -5.27 17.74
N LYS A 56 1.29 -4.81 18.00
CA LYS A 56 0.58 -5.07 19.25
C LYS A 56 -0.91 -4.78 19.11
N PHE A 57 -1.71 -5.41 19.97
CA PHE A 57 -3.12 -5.10 20.19
C PHE A 57 -3.30 -4.62 21.63
N ASP A 58 -4.06 -3.55 21.86
CA ASP A 58 -4.45 -3.18 23.21
C ASP A 58 -5.55 -4.12 23.75
N GLU A 59 -5.78 -4.08 25.07
CA GLU A 59 -6.77 -4.96 25.72
C GLU A 59 -8.18 -4.74 25.15
N GLY A 60 -8.56 -3.48 24.88
CA GLY A 60 -9.87 -3.17 24.31
C GLY A 60 -10.02 -3.66 22.87
N ALA A 61 -8.95 -3.66 22.08
CA ALA A 61 -8.95 -4.24 20.74
C ALA A 61 -9.16 -5.77 20.79
N LEU A 62 -8.47 -6.44 21.70
CA LEU A 62 -8.64 -7.88 21.89
C LEU A 62 -10.06 -8.23 22.32
N GLU A 63 -10.64 -7.48 23.25
CA GLU A 63 -12.05 -7.66 23.67
C GLU A 63 -13.01 -7.59 22.47
N VAL A 64 -12.79 -6.65 21.56
CA VAL A 64 -13.63 -6.46 20.37
C VAL A 64 -13.42 -7.55 19.33
N LEU A 65 -12.18 -7.84 18.98
CA LEU A 65 -11.82 -8.70 17.84
C LEU A 65 -11.94 -10.19 18.17
N CYS A 66 -11.64 -10.61 19.40
CA CYS A 66 -11.76 -12.00 19.83
C CYS A 66 -13.21 -12.51 19.87
N THR A 67 -14.19 -11.62 19.73
CA THR A 67 -15.60 -12.03 19.52
C THR A 67 -15.79 -12.74 18.17
N LYS A 68 -14.86 -12.59 17.23
CA LYS A 68 -14.89 -13.21 15.89
C LYS A 68 -14.07 -14.50 15.89
N LYS A 69 -14.73 -15.64 15.98
CA LYS A 69 -14.10 -16.96 16.15
C LYS A 69 -13.10 -17.37 15.05
N ASN A 70 -13.28 -16.86 13.84
CA ASN A 70 -12.45 -17.23 12.68
C ASN A 70 -11.40 -16.18 12.31
N LEU A 71 -11.37 -15.04 12.98
CA LEU A 71 -10.39 -13.99 12.77
C LEU A 71 -9.07 -14.37 13.46
N ARG A 72 -7.98 -14.28 12.75
CA ARG A 72 -6.63 -14.51 13.26
C ARG A 72 -5.95 -13.19 13.56
N LEU A 73 -5.48 -13.04 14.78
CA LEU A 73 -4.71 -11.87 15.21
C LEU A 73 -3.25 -12.29 15.33
N LEU A 74 -2.36 -11.62 14.62
CA LEU A 74 -0.93 -11.90 14.61
C LEU A 74 -0.15 -10.71 15.14
N GLU A 75 0.56 -10.89 16.23
CA GLU A 75 1.58 -9.94 16.66
C GLU A 75 2.87 -10.22 15.91
N VAL A 76 3.41 -9.19 15.27
CA VAL A 76 4.59 -9.29 14.39
C VAL A 76 5.61 -8.25 14.81
N ASP A 77 6.83 -8.69 15.06
CA ASP A 77 7.95 -7.79 15.29
C ASP A 77 8.28 -7.05 13.97
N MET A 78 8.05 -5.75 13.96
CA MET A 78 8.28 -4.91 12.78
C MET A 78 9.75 -4.46 12.66
N GLU A 79 10.57 -4.70 13.68
CA GLU A 79 12.01 -4.37 13.67
C GLU A 79 12.84 -5.55 13.18
N GLN A 80 12.28 -6.74 13.19
CA GLN A 80 12.95 -7.92 12.68
C GLN A 80 13.00 -7.85 11.16
N GLY A 81 14.17 -7.55 10.62
CA GLY A 81 14.44 -7.58 9.18
C GLY A 81 14.24 -8.98 8.57
N ALA A 82 14.22 -9.05 7.26
CA ALA A 82 14.14 -10.33 6.55
C ALA A 82 15.31 -11.24 6.96
N VAL A 83 14.99 -12.44 7.43
CA VAL A 83 15.99 -13.44 7.85
C VAL A 83 16.85 -13.88 6.66
N ASP A 84 16.24 -13.98 5.49
CA ASP A 84 16.92 -14.23 4.22
C ASP A 84 16.67 -13.06 3.26
N PRO A 85 17.70 -12.33 2.83
CA PRO A 85 17.56 -11.21 1.90
C PRO A 85 17.34 -11.65 0.45
N LYS A 86 17.07 -12.93 0.20
CA LYS A 86 16.87 -13.49 -1.14
C LYS A 86 15.42 -13.80 -1.42
N GLN A 87 15.06 -13.62 -2.67
CA GLN A 87 13.81 -14.12 -3.25
C GLN A 87 14.11 -15.36 -4.09
N TYR A 88 13.33 -16.41 -3.89
CA TYR A 88 13.44 -17.67 -4.63
C TYR A 88 12.18 -17.90 -5.44
N VAL A 89 12.33 -18.14 -6.73
CA VAL A 89 11.21 -18.47 -7.61
C VAL A 89 11.53 -19.80 -8.30
N SER A 90 10.71 -20.82 -8.05
CA SER A 90 10.86 -22.12 -8.72
C SER A 90 10.46 -22.02 -10.19
N VAL A 91 11.29 -22.59 -11.05
CA VAL A 91 11.03 -22.72 -12.48
C VAL A 91 11.25 -24.15 -12.88
N ASN A 92 10.79 -24.54 -14.09
CA ASN A 92 11.03 -25.88 -14.56
C ASN A 92 12.53 -26.16 -14.71
N GLY A 93 13.03 -27.09 -13.91
CA GLY A 93 14.43 -27.50 -13.92
C GLY A 93 15.38 -26.66 -13.06
N GLY A 94 14.87 -25.70 -12.24
CA GLY A 94 15.75 -24.88 -11.41
C GLY A 94 15.06 -23.85 -10.53
N LEU A 95 15.87 -22.93 -10.02
CA LEU A 95 15.44 -21.79 -9.20
C LEU A 95 16.01 -20.49 -9.77
N LEU A 96 15.19 -19.47 -9.83
CA LEU A 96 15.66 -18.09 -9.96
C LEU A 96 15.89 -17.53 -8.56
N VAL A 97 17.06 -16.95 -8.35
CA VAL A 97 17.46 -16.36 -7.08
C VAL A 97 17.87 -14.92 -7.31
N GLN A 98 17.29 -14.01 -6.55
CA GLN A 98 17.64 -12.59 -6.60
C GLN A 98 17.61 -11.98 -5.20
N ASP A 99 18.20 -10.82 -5.06
CA ASP A 99 18.07 -10.05 -3.82
C ASP A 99 16.65 -9.52 -3.68
N LEU A 100 16.14 -9.49 -2.45
CA LEU A 100 14.90 -8.80 -2.15
C LEU A 100 15.08 -7.30 -2.39
N ASP A 101 14.08 -6.65 -2.95
CA ASP A 101 14.02 -5.19 -3.00
C ASP A 101 13.66 -4.64 -1.62
N VAL A 102 14.68 -4.39 -0.82
CA VAL A 102 14.57 -3.78 0.51
C VAL A 102 14.84 -2.27 0.50
N GLU A 103 14.96 -1.67 -0.69
CA GLU A 103 15.24 -0.25 -0.82
C GLU A 103 14.12 0.59 -0.20
N THR A 104 14.50 1.49 0.70
CA THR A 104 13.59 2.38 1.43
C THR A 104 13.86 3.86 1.18
N LYS A 105 14.76 4.18 0.20
CA LYS A 105 15.06 5.57 -0.13
C LYS A 105 13.80 6.32 -0.56
N SER A 106 13.68 7.52 -0.04
CA SER A 106 12.62 8.43 -0.41
C SER A 106 12.95 9.14 -1.72
N VAL A 107 11.91 9.47 -2.47
CA VAL A 107 11.99 10.41 -3.59
C VAL A 107 12.24 11.81 -3.02
N THR A 108 13.22 12.52 -3.57
CA THR A 108 13.62 13.86 -3.12
C THR A 108 13.51 14.87 -4.26
N ALA A 109 13.39 16.15 -3.93
CA ALA A 109 13.15 17.19 -4.92
C ALA A 109 14.28 17.35 -5.96
N ASP A 110 15.51 16.99 -5.60
CA ASP A 110 16.67 17.00 -6.51
C ASP A 110 16.63 15.88 -7.57
N MET A 111 15.82 14.85 -7.36
CA MET A 111 15.57 13.81 -8.37
C MET A 111 14.63 14.28 -9.49
N CYS A 112 14.01 15.47 -9.34
CA CYS A 112 13.08 15.99 -10.34
C CYS A 112 13.78 16.48 -11.61
N VAL A 113 13.56 15.78 -12.71
CA VAL A 113 14.16 16.06 -14.03
C VAL A 113 13.30 16.94 -14.93
N THR A 114 12.03 17.22 -14.53
CA THR A 114 11.12 18.05 -15.31
C THR A 114 11.27 19.53 -15.00
N ALA A 115 10.81 20.41 -15.91
CA ALA A 115 10.78 21.85 -15.70
C ALA A 115 9.82 22.22 -14.56
N ALA A 116 8.62 21.63 -14.54
CA ALA A 116 7.69 21.77 -13.45
C ALA A 116 8.19 20.99 -12.24
N LYS A 117 8.14 21.60 -11.06
CA LYS A 117 8.55 20.99 -9.81
C LYS A 117 7.31 20.56 -9.01
N PRO A 118 7.37 19.44 -8.30
CA PRO A 118 6.25 19.00 -7.47
C PRO A 118 6.04 19.94 -6.28
N ALA A 119 4.80 20.15 -5.88
CA ALA A 119 4.46 20.79 -4.62
C ALA A 119 4.80 19.90 -3.42
N ALA A 120 4.89 20.47 -2.22
CA ALA A 120 5.26 19.73 -1.01
C ALA A 120 4.30 18.55 -0.74
N GLU A 121 3.01 18.80 -0.90
CA GLU A 121 1.96 17.78 -0.70
C GLU A 121 2.10 16.62 -1.71
N GLN A 122 2.54 16.91 -2.93
CA GLN A 122 2.79 15.90 -3.95
C GLN A 122 4.02 15.05 -3.63
N MET A 123 5.01 15.60 -2.93
CA MET A 123 6.19 14.83 -2.52
C MET A 123 5.84 13.70 -1.56
N ASP A 124 4.91 13.93 -0.63
CA ASP A 124 4.42 12.90 0.27
C ASP A 124 3.70 11.77 -0.50
N ASP A 125 2.87 12.14 -1.45
CA ASP A 125 2.16 11.19 -2.31
C ASP A 125 3.11 10.45 -3.27
N MET A 126 4.15 11.12 -3.79
CA MET A 126 5.21 10.48 -4.57
C MET A 126 5.95 9.42 -3.77
N ASN A 127 6.32 9.73 -2.54
CA ASN A 127 6.96 8.77 -1.64
C ASN A 127 6.04 7.60 -1.30
N PHE A 128 4.78 7.88 -1.03
CA PHE A 128 3.80 6.83 -0.78
C PHE A 128 3.63 5.91 -2.01
N GLY A 129 3.43 6.48 -3.19
CA GLY A 129 3.32 5.72 -4.44
C GLY A 129 4.57 4.91 -4.76
N TRP A 130 5.76 5.49 -4.52
CA TRP A 130 7.05 4.83 -4.71
C TRP A 130 7.17 3.56 -3.85
N HIS A 131 6.80 3.64 -2.58
CA HIS A 131 6.84 2.48 -1.69
C HIS A 131 5.78 1.43 -2.00
N ILE A 132 4.64 1.82 -2.57
CA ILE A 132 3.58 0.87 -2.93
C ILE A 132 3.90 0.16 -4.25
N VAL A 133 4.35 0.89 -5.29
CA VAL A 133 4.49 0.33 -6.65
C VAL A 133 5.47 -0.84 -6.71
N LYS A 134 6.51 -0.87 -5.88
CA LYS A 134 7.47 -1.98 -5.84
C LYS A 134 6.84 -3.32 -5.41
N HIS A 135 5.69 -3.29 -4.75
CA HIS A 135 4.95 -4.49 -4.34
C HIS A 135 3.88 -4.89 -5.34
N VAL A 136 3.71 -4.13 -6.42
CA VAL A 136 2.71 -4.40 -7.46
C VAL A 136 3.34 -5.16 -8.62
N LYS A 137 2.65 -6.19 -9.10
CA LYS A 137 3.16 -7.01 -10.21
C LYS A 137 3.30 -6.19 -11.49
N SER A 138 4.46 -6.28 -12.11
CA SER A 138 4.82 -5.60 -13.37
C SER A 138 3.94 -6.08 -14.56
N ASN A 139 3.59 -5.26 -15.54
CA ASN A 139 3.75 -3.80 -15.54
C ASN A 139 2.82 -3.18 -14.51
N ALA A 140 3.35 -2.31 -13.68
CA ALA A 140 2.65 -1.77 -12.52
C ALA A 140 2.53 -0.24 -12.58
N ILE A 141 1.32 0.24 -12.33
CA ILE A 141 1.02 1.66 -12.12
C ILE A 141 0.16 1.80 -10.87
N VAL A 142 0.54 2.74 -10.02
CA VAL A 142 -0.21 3.12 -8.82
C VAL A 142 -0.55 4.60 -8.90
N VAL A 143 -1.82 4.93 -8.75
CA VAL A 143 -2.30 6.32 -8.66
C VAL A 143 -2.64 6.63 -7.22
N VAL A 144 -2.10 7.75 -6.74
CA VAL A 144 -2.16 8.17 -5.32
C VAL A 144 -2.65 9.61 -5.22
N LYS A 145 -3.38 9.89 -4.14
CA LYS A 145 -3.64 11.24 -3.64
C LYS A 145 -3.94 11.21 -2.14
N ASP A 146 -3.44 12.20 -1.41
CA ASP A 146 -3.67 12.39 0.03
C ASP A 146 -3.28 11.16 0.87
N GLY A 147 -2.16 10.49 0.52
CA GLY A 147 -1.65 9.31 1.19
C GLY A 147 -2.57 8.08 1.07
N ARG A 148 -3.31 7.96 -0.04
CA ARG A 148 -4.21 6.87 -0.34
C ARG A 148 -4.03 6.41 -1.79
N THR A 149 -4.04 5.10 -2.03
CA THR A 149 -4.16 4.55 -3.38
C THR A 149 -5.57 4.78 -3.91
N LEU A 150 -5.66 5.33 -5.11
CA LEU A 150 -6.92 5.56 -5.82
C LEU A 150 -7.13 4.60 -6.97
N GLY A 151 -6.04 4.06 -7.49
CA GLY A 151 -6.09 3.08 -8.55
C GLY A 151 -4.79 2.31 -8.67
N VAL A 152 -4.90 1.05 -9.03
CA VAL A 152 -3.76 0.14 -9.22
C VAL A 152 -3.96 -0.65 -10.51
N GLY A 153 -3.07 -0.46 -11.47
CA GLY A 153 -2.94 -1.32 -12.64
C GLY A 153 -1.78 -2.28 -12.44
N ALA A 154 -2.04 -3.58 -12.44
CA ALA A 154 -1.08 -4.60 -12.11
C ALA A 154 -1.03 -5.71 -13.16
N GLY A 155 0.17 -6.21 -13.44
CA GLY A 155 0.38 -7.43 -14.23
C GLY A 155 -0.09 -7.34 -15.68
N GLN A 156 -0.16 -6.14 -16.25
CA GLN A 156 -0.59 -5.94 -17.63
C GLN A 156 0.54 -6.19 -18.63
N MET A 157 0.20 -6.58 -19.86
CA MET A 157 1.15 -6.84 -20.92
C MET A 157 1.90 -5.58 -21.36
N ASN A 158 1.28 -4.43 -21.21
CA ASN A 158 1.90 -3.14 -21.51
C ASN A 158 1.60 -2.13 -20.39
N ARG A 159 2.45 -1.13 -20.29
CA ARG A 159 2.39 -0.13 -19.22
C ARG A 159 1.20 0.83 -19.36
N ILE A 160 0.84 1.16 -20.60
CA ILE A 160 -0.31 2.01 -20.89
C ILE A 160 -1.60 1.35 -20.37
N GLY A 161 -1.81 0.06 -20.62
CA GLY A 161 -2.98 -0.64 -20.08
C GLY A 161 -3.03 -0.63 -18.54
N SER A 162 -1.87 -0.70 -17.87
CA SER A 162 -1.81 -0.51 -16.41
C SER A 162 -2.21 0.91 -16.01
N ALA A 163 -1.75 1.92 -16.75
CA ALA A 163 -2.08 3.32 -16.48
C ALA A 163 -3.58 3.58 -16.69
N GLU A 164 -4.17 3.09 -17.76
CA GLU A 164 -5.59 3.22 -18.03
C GLU A 164 -6.46 2.60 -16.93
N ILE A 165 -6.10 1.41 -16.45
CA ILE A 165 -6.80 0.74 -15.34
C ILE A 165 -6.73 1.59 -14.08
N ALA A 166 -5.52 2.04 -13.70
CA ALA A 166 -5.32 2.81 -12.49
C ALA A 166 -6.04 4.17 -12.53
N LEU A 167 -5.96 4.89 -13.65
CA LEU A 167 -6.64 6.17 -13.84
C LEU A 167 -8.16 6.01 -13.86
N LYS A 168 -8.67 4.97 -14.51
CA LYS A 168 -10.10 4.67 -14.51
C LYS A 168 -10.66 4.45 -13.11
N GLN A 169 -9.90 3.76 -12.25
CA GLN A 169 -10.29 3.56 -10.85
C GLN A 169 -10.28 4.89 -10.07
N ALA A 170 -9.25 5.72 -10.24
CA ALA A 170 -9.16 7.03 -9.61
C ALA A 170 -10.33 7.95 -10.02
N HIS A 171 -10.66 7.98 -11.31
CA HIS A 171 -11.79 8.75 -11.83
C HIS A 171 -13.14 8.23 -11.31
N ALA A 172 -13.29 6.91 -11.22
CA ALA A 172 -14.50 6.31 -10.64
C ALA A 172 -14.67 6.65 -9.15
N ALA A 173 -13.57 6.89 -8.44
CA ALA A 173 -13.58 7.42 -7.07
C ALA A 173 -13.85 8.95 -7.00
N GLY A 174 -14.12 9.60 -8.13
CA GLY A 174 -14.43 11.02 -8.21
C GLY A 174 -13.22 11.95 -8.15
N VAL A 175 -12.00 11.42 -8.32
CA VAL A 175 -10.76 12.21 -8.23
C VAL A 175 -10.11 12.28 -9.62
N THR A 176 -10.04 13.49 -10.18
CA THR A 176 -9.55 13.74 -11.55
C THR A 176 -8.35 14.67 -11.61
N GLU A 177 -8.00 15.33 -10.51
CA GLU A 177 -6.94 16.34 -10.45
C GLU A 177 -6.02 16.12 -9.24
N GLY A 178 -4.80 16.63 -9.33
CA GLY A 178 -3.79 16.54 -8.29
C GLY A 178 -3.34 15.11 -8.01
N LEU A 179 -3.43 14.25 -9.01
CA LEU A 179 -3.01 12.86 -8.92
C LEU A 179 -1.49 12.73 -9.03
N VAL A 180 -0.94 11.81 -8.28
CA VAL A 180 0.43 11.31 -8.41
C VAL A 180 0.38 9.90 -8.99
N LEU A 181 1.26 9.64 -9.95
CA LEU A 181 1.40 8.33 -10.58
C LEU A 181 2.80 7.78 -10.28
N ALA A 182 2.86 6.57 -9.74
CA ALA A 182 4.09 5.82 -9.58
C ALA A 182 4.09 4.61 -10.54
N SER A 183 5.26 4.35 -11.14
CA SER A 183 5.45 3.27 -12.11
C SER A 183 6.67 2.42 -11.74
N ASP A 184 6.59 1.11 -11.94
CA ASP A 184 7.72 0.19 -11.73
C ASP A 184 8.78 0.21 -12.85
N GLY A 185 8.59 1.03 -13.86
CA GLY A 185 9.52 1.24 -14.96
C GLY A 185 9.19 2.49 -15.77
N PHE A 186 9.96 2.76 -16.81
CA PHE A 186 9.78 3.92 -17.65
C PHE A 186 8.72 3.71 -18.74
N PHE A 187 8.14 4.80 -19.22
CA PHE A 187 7.34 4.81 -20.44
C PHE A 187 8.28 4.98 -21.64
N PRO A 188 8.28 4.03 -22.60
CA PRO A 188 9.24 4.06 -23.71
C PRO A 188 8.91 5.14 -24.78
N PHE A 189 7.67 5.59 -24.81
CA PHE A 189 7.15 6.58 -25.77
C PHE A 189 6.32 7.62 -25.06
N ASP A 190 6.10 8.76 -25.68
CA ASP A 190 5.36 9.92 -25.17
C ASP A 190 3.93 10.04 -25.73
N ASP A 191 3.46 9.04 -26.48
CA ASP A 191 2.13 8.92 -27.10
C ASP A 191 1.10 8.18 -26.25
#